data_550f168ed4f361b42668018c7ae85ded
#
_entry.id   550f168ed4f361b42668018c7ae85ded
#
_cell.length_a   1.000
_cell.length_b   1.000
_cell.length_c   1.000
_cell.angle_alpha   90.00
_cell.angle_beta   90.00
_cell.angle_gamma   90.00
#
_symmetry.space_group_name_H-M   'P 1'
#
loop_
_entity.id
_entity.type
_entity.pdbx_description
1 polymer ?
#
loop_
_entity_poly.entity_id
_entity_poly.type
_entity_poly.pdbx_seq_one_letter_code
_entity_poly.pdbx_strand_id
1 'polypeptide(L)'
;LDDAQTALTGFGQGQVTATPLQIAMVSAGIANDGVVMNPQMVDAVIGNDLSVIRASENTEFGRAVDAEIADEITSAMVASVSNGAAQGARIDGVDVAGKTGTAENGNRPHTLWFTGFAPADDPAVAVAVVVENGGGQGQSGSGDTIAAPIAKKVIEAVLGR
;
A
#
# COMPACT_ATOMS: atom_id res chain seq x y z
N LEU A 1 -23.91 7.89 9.75
CA LEU A 1 -23.74 6.43 9.64
C LEU A 1 -24.53 5.78 10.77
N ASP A 2 -25.29 4.73 10.50
CA ASP A 2 -25.86 3.87 11.52
C ASP A 2 -24.80 2.91 12.10
N ASP A 3 -25.14 2.16 13.15
CA ASP A 3 -24.20 1.26 13.82
C ASP A 3 -23.63 0.17 12.88
N ALA A 4 -24.47 -0.34 11.96
CA ALA A 4 -24.06 -1.36 11.00
C ALA A 4 -23.07 -0.79 9.98
N GLN A 5 -23.32 0.40 9.47
CA GLN A 5 -22.40 1.08 8.55
C GLN A 5 -21.10 1.49 9.26
N THR A 6 -21.19 1.91 10.53
CA THR A 6 -20.00 2.21 11.32
C THR A 6 -19.13 0.96 11.52
N ALA A 7 -19.74 -0.18 11.82
CA ALA A 7 -19.02 -1.45 11.92
C ALA A 7 -18.37 -1.87 10.60
N LEU A 8 -19.06 -1.74 9.46
CA LEU A 8 -18.52 -2.02 8.14
C LEU A 8 -17.31 -1.12 7.80
N THR A 9 -17.37 0.15 8.17
CA THR A 9 -16.25 1.10 7.98
C THR A 9 -14.99 0.65 8.71
N GLY A 10 -15.14 0.04 9.89
CA GLY A 10 -14.03 -0.40 10.72
C GLY A 10 -13.12 -1.47 10.07
N PHE A 11 -13.60 -2.17 9.06
CA PHE A 11 -12.78 -3.14 8.29
C PHE A 11 -12.75 -2.85 6.77
N GLY A 12 -12.99 -1.58 6.40
CA GLY A 12 -12.83 -1.12 5.02
C GLY A 12 -13.93 -1.52 4.06
N GLN A 13 -15.13 -1.79 4.56
CA GLN A 13 -16.32 -2.09 3.76
C GLN A 13 -17.36 -0.94 3.85
N GLY A 14 -18.50 -1.11 3.20
CA GLY A 14 -19.57 -0.12 3.20
C GLY A 14 -19.31 1.02 2.21
N GLN A 15 -19.46 2.26 2.67
CA GLN A 15 -19.35 3.47 1.83
C GLN A 15 -17.98 4.16 1.94
N VAL A 16 -16.98 3.50 2.52
CA VAL A 16 -15.63 4.05 2.61
C VAL A 16 -14.98 4.03 1.23
N THR A 17 -14.46 5.17 0.82
CA THR A 17 -13.69 5.31 -0.41
C THR A 17 -12.29 5.84 -0.10
N ALA A 18 -11.29 5.30 -0.78
CA ALA A 18 -9.91 5.75 -0.68
C ALA A 18 -9.27 5.74 -2.06
N THR A 19 -8.37 6.68 -2.29
CA THR A 19 -7.54 6.67 -3.50
C THR A 19 -6.35 5.72 -3.32
N PRO A 20 -5.78 5.17 -4.40
CA PRO A 20 -4.54 4.39 -4.31
C PRO A 20 -3.41 5.15 -3.62
N LEU A 21 -3.31 6.46 -3.85
CA LEU A 21 -2.31 7.30 -3.18
C LEU A 21 -2.49 7.31 -1.66
N GLN A 22 -3.72 7.48 -1.17
CA GLN A 22 -3.99 7.44 0.28
C GLN A 22 -3.60 6.08 0.89
N ILE A 23 -3.91 4.99 0.22
CA ILE A 23 -3.55 3.64 0.69
C ILE A 23 -2.03 3.43 0.63
N ALA A 24 -1.33 3.94 -0.40
CA ALA A 24 0.13 3.91 -0.44
C ALA A 24 0.75 4.72 0.70
N MET A 25 0.18 5.90 1.03
CA MET A 25 0.62 6.72 2.16
C MET A 25 0.44 6.00 3.51
N VAL A 26 -0.62 5.19 3.67
CA VAL A 26 -0.80 4.36 4.88
C VAL A 26 0.36 3.37 5.02
N SER A 27 0.68 2.62 3.97
CA SER A 27 1.80 1.67 3.99
C SER A 27 3.15 2.36 4.15
N ALA A 28 3.36 3.51 3.50
CA ALA A 28 4.56 4.32 3.66
C ALA A 28 4.70 4.86 5.10
N GLY A 29 3.59 5.24 5.74
CA GLY A 29 3.59 5.68 7.13
C GLY A 29 3.96 4.56 8.11
N ILE A 30 3.46 3.34 7.89
CA ILE A 30 3.86 2.16 8.67
C ILE A 30 5.36 1.89 8.48
N ALA A 31 5.84 1.89 7.23
CA ALA A 31 7.24 1.71 6.87
C ALA A 31 8.17 2.80 7.45
N ASN A 32 7.63 3.94 7.85
CA ASN A 32 8.35 5.09 8.39
C ASN A 32 7.99 5.33 9.87
N ASP A 33 8.02 4.28 10.67
CA ASP A 33 7.81 4.32 12.13
C ASP A 33 6.51 5.04 12.55
N GLY A 34 5.47 4.94 11.74
CA GLY A 34 4.17 5.55 11.97
C GLY A 34 4.05 7.03 11.56
N VAL A 35 5.08 7.61 10.96
CA VAL A 35 5.08 8.98 10.45
C VAL A 35 4.67 9.02 8.99
N VAL A 36 3.56 9.67 8.69
CA VAL A 36 3.08 9.89 7.32
C VAL A 36 3.69 11.17 6.76
N MET A 37 4.30 11.07 5.58
CA MET A 37 4.87 12.21 4.87
C MET A 37 3.88 12.77 3.84
N ASN A 38 3.99 14.07 3.55
CA ASN A 38 3.26 14.65 2.44
C ASN A 38 3.78 14.10 1.10
N PRO A 39 2.90 13.61 0.20
CA PRO A 39 3.33 13.09 -1.08
C PRO A 39 3.83 14.21 -1.99
N GLN A 40 4.92 13.96 -2.68
CA GLN A 40 5.52 14.90 -3.63
C GLN A 40 5.72 14.23 -4.99
N MET A 41 5.52 15.00 -6.07
CA MET A 41 5.75 14.57 -7.44
C MET A 41 6.94 15.28 -8.09
N VAL A 42 7.43 16.36 -7.47
CA VAL A 42 8.53 17.17 -7.98
C VAL A 42 9.61 17.19 -6.91
N ASP A 43 10.76 16.64 -7.21
CA ASP A 43 11.91 16.62 -6.32
C ASP A 43 12.66 17.95 -6.34
N ALA A 44 12.94 18.46 -7.53
CA ALA A 44 13.61 19.74 -7.70
C ALA A 44 13.21 20.45 -9.00
N VAL A 45 13.34 21.77 -9.02
CA VAL A 45 13.31 22.58 -10.23
C VAL A 45 14.76 22.98 -10.54
N ILE A 46 15.24 22.59 -11.73
CA ILE A 46 16.62 22.85 -12.17
C ILE A 46 16.63 23.86 -13.34
N GLY A 47 17.65 24.70 -13.35
CA GLY A 47 17.91 25.65 -14.43
C GLY A 47 18.53 25.01 -15.67
N ASN A 48 18.63 25.78 -16.74
CA ASN A 48 19.25 25.31 -17.98
C ASN A 48 20.75 24.98 -17.85
N ASP A 49 21.39 25.55 -16.82
CA ASP A 49 22.79 25.32 -16.43
C ASP A 49 22.93 24.17 -15.41
N LEU A 50 21.87 23.40 -15.18
CA LEU A 50 21.76 22.30 -14.18
C LEU A 50 21.85 22.78 -12.73
N SER A 51 21.84 24.08 -12.45
CA SER A 51 21.72 24.59 -11.07
C SER A 51 20.35 24.27 -10.49
N VAL A 52 20.29 23.92 -9.20
CA VAL A 52 19.03 23.73 -8.50
C VAL A 52 18.44 25.12 -8.17
N ILE A 53 17.33 25.48 -8.84
CA ILE A 53 16.58 26.71 -8.58
C ILE A 53 15.78 26.58 -7.29
N ARG A 54 15.17 25.42 -7.07
CA ARG A 54 14.38 25.08 -5.88
C ARG A 54 14.36 23.59 -5.68
N ALA A 55 14.74 23.12 -4.52
CA ALA A 55 14.48 21.75 -4.07
C ALA A 55 13.14 21.67 -3.34
N SER A 56 12.47 20.54 -3.45
CA SER A 56 11.33 20.23 -2.60
C SER A 56 11.81 19.84 -1.20
N GLU A 57 11.05 20.24 -0.20
CA GLU A 57 11.32 19.86 1.18
C GLU A 57 10.37 18.73 1.58
N ASN A 58 10.92 17.66 2.16
CA ASN A 58 10.12 16.61 2.75
C ASN A 58 9.44 17.14 4.01
N THR A 59 8.12 17.15 4.02
CA THR A 59 7.33 17.62 5.15
C THR A 59 6.44 16.51 5.68
N GLU A 60 6.29 16.46 7.00
CA GLU A 60 5.39 15.53 7.65
C GLU A 60 3.92 15.93 7.41
N PHE A 61 3.08 14.97 7.08
CA PHE A 61 1.64 15.11 7.18
C PHE A 61 1.19 14.97 8.63
N GLY A 62 1.80 14.02 9.35
CA GLY A 62 1.58 13.78 10.77
C GLY A 62 1.94 12.36 11.20
N ARG A 63 1.99 12.14 12.50
CA ARG A 63 2.15 10.81 13.09
C ARG A 63 0.80 10.11 13.20
N ALA A 64 0.65 8.95 12.57
CA ALA A 64 -0.57 8.14 12.62
C ALA A 64 -0.59 7.17 13.81
N VAL A 65 0.56 6.55 14.11
CA VAL A 65 0.75 5.61 15.22
C VAL A 65 2.16 5.75 15.79
N ASP A 66 2.39 5.23 16.98
CA ASP A 66 3.74 5.13 17.56
C ASP A 66 4.57 4.07 16.83
N ALA A 67 5.90 4.18 16.88
CA ALA A 67 6.82 3.29 16.17
C ALA A 67 6.64 1.82 16.60
N GLU A 68 6.43 1.55 17.89
CA GLU A 68 6.18 0.20 18.41
C GLU A 68 4.93 -0.43 17.75
N ILE A 69 3.88 0.34 17.56
CA ILE A 69 2.66 -0.13 16.86
C ILE A 69 2.93 -0.35 15.38
N ALA A 70 3.74 0.52 14.75
CA ALA A 70 4.15 0.34 13.34
C ALA A 70 4.94 -0.95 13.15
N ASP A 71 5.84 -1.29 14.08
CA ASP A 71 6.62 -2.54 14.08
C ASP A 71 5.72 -3.79 14.24
N GLU A 72 4.74 -3.73 15.13
CA GLU A 72 3.76 -4.81 15.28
C GLU A 72 2.95 -5.02 14.00
N ILE A 73 2.49 -3.94 13.38
CA ILE A 73 1.76 -3.99 12.10
C ILE A 73 2.67 -4.55 11.00
N THR A 74 3.92 -4.10 10.91
CA THR A 74 4.92 -4.60 9.96
C THR A 74 5.10 -6.11 10.09
N SER A 75 5.28 -6.60 11.31
CA SER A 75 5.41 -8.04 11.59
C SER A 75 4.20 -8.83 11.12
N ALA A 76 2.99 -8.33 11.37
CA ALA A 76 1.75 -8.95 10.89
C ALA A 76 1.63 -8.90 9.35
N MET A 77 2.06 -7.81 8.70
CA MET A 77 2.07 -7.66 7.24
C MET A 77 3.10 -8.59 6.58
N VAL A 78 4.27 -8.80 7.18
CA VAL A 78 5.27 -9.79 6.72
C VAL A 78 4.70 -11.20 6.85
N ALA A 79 4.07 -11.54 7.96
CA ALA A 79 3.41 -12.83 8.13
C ALA A 79 2.30 -13.07 7.10
N SER A 80 1.57 -12.01 6.72
CA SER A 80 0.53 -12.07 5.67
C SER A 80 1.11 -12.45 4.30
N VAL A 81 2.29 -11.97 3.95
CA VAL A 81 2.96 -12.31 2.68
C VAL A 81 3.66 -13.68 2.77
N SER A 82 4.33 -13.96 3.88
CA SER A 82 5.10 -15.21 4.01
C SER A 82 4.20 -16.45 4.11
N ASN A 83 3.11 -16.40 4.88
CA ASN A 83 2.28 -17.57 5.18
C ASN A 83 0.77 -17.31 5.12
N GLY A 84 0.35 -16.06 4.89
CA GLY A 84 -1.06 -15.65 4.98
C GLY A 84 -1.73 -15.44 3.62
N ALA A 85 -2.58 -14.42 3.55
CA ALA A 85 -3.47 -14.15 2.43
C ALA A 85 -2.87 -13.18 1.37
N ALA A 86 -1.56 -12.92 1.39
CA ALA A 86 -0.89 -12.03 0.46
C ALA A 86 0.35 -12.67 -0.19
N GLN A 87 0.36 -13.99 -0.35
CA GLN A 87 1.50 -14.76 -0.87
C GLN A 87 1.86 -14.42 -2.31
N GLY A 88 0.92 -13.88 -3.09
CA GLY A 88 1.18 -13.41 -4.45
C GLY A 88 2.21 -12.29 -4.54
N ALA A 89 2.51 -11.59 -3.42
CA ALA A 89 3.54 -10.57 -3.35
C ALA A 89 4.91 -11.09 -2.86
N ARG A 90 5.07 -12.39 -2.60
CA ARG A 90 6.32 -12.97 -2.11
C ARG A 90 7.45 -12.78 -3.11
N ILE A 91 8.60 -12.31 -2.62
CA ILE A 91 9.85 -12.14 -3.37
C ILE A 91 10.93 -12.95 -2.68
N ASP A 92 11.63 -13.79 -3.41
CA ASP A 92 12.68 -14.63 -2.84
C ASP A 92 13.83 -13.77 -2.28
N GLY A 93 14.16 -13.98 -1.00
CA GLY A 93 15.23 -13.27 -0.32
C GLY A 93 14.91 -11.80 0.02
N VAL A 94 13.61 -11.42 0.03
CA VAL A 94 13.16 -10.11 0.50
C VAL A 94 11.93 -10.28 1.40
N ASP A 95 11.99 -9.74 2.59
CA ASP A 95 10.83 -9.66 3.45
C ASP A 95 9.92 -8.52 2.95
N VAL A 96 8.76 -8.89 2.44
CA VAL A 96 7.73 -7.98 1.96
C VAL A 96 6.65 -7.87 3.03
N ALA A 97 6.38 -6.67 3.48
CA ALA A 97 5.21 -6.38 4.31
C ALA A 97 4.02 -6.04 3.41
N GLY A 98 2.91 -6.79 3.50
CA GLY A 98 1.78 -6.58 2.61
C GLY A 98 0.43 -7.00 3.15
N LYS A 99 -0.61 -6.35 2.63
CA LYS A 99 -2.01 -6.62 2.93
C LYS A 99 -2.85 -6.60 1.67
N THR A 100 -3.61 -7.65 1.45
CA THR A 100 -4.61 -7.71 0.38
C THR A 100 -5.95 -7.13 0.84
N GLY A 101 -6.76 -6.71 -0.12
CA GLY A 101 -8.14 -6.31 0.09
C GLY A 101 -9.02 -6.81 -1.05
N THR A 102 -10.25 -7.17 -0.72
CA THR A 102 -11.29 -7.48 -1.69
C THR A 102 -12.55 -6.73 -1.24
N ALA A 103 -12.84 -5.64 -1.93
CA ALA A 103 -14.04 -4.85 -1.64
C ALA A 103 -15.21 -5.40 -2.44
N GLU A 104 -16.26 -5.79 -1.73
CA GLU A 104 -17.49 -6.31 -2.31
C GLU A 104 -18.36 -5.16 -2.83
N ASN A 105 -18.89 -5.32 -4.04
CA ASN A 105 -19.73 -4.33 -4.72
C ASN A 105 -21.16 -4.85 -4.93
N GLY A 106 -21.68 -5.60 -3.97
CA GLY A 106 -22.96 -6.29 -4.06
C GLY A 106 -22.90 -7.37 -5.15
N ASN A 107 -23.79 -7.29 -6.16
CA ASN A 107 -23.81 -8.24 -7.29
C ASN A 107 -22.83 -7.87 -8.43
N ARG A 108 -22.04 -6.80 -8.28
CA ARG A 108 -21.05 -6.38 -9.26
C ARG A 108 -19.70 -7.06 -9.01
N PRO A 109 -18.78 -7.06 -9.99
CA PRO A 109 -17.41 -7.53 -9.76
C PRO A 109 -16.72 -6.82 -8.59
N HIS A 110 -15.87 -7.53 -7.88
CA HIS A 110 -15.10 -7.00 -6.75
C HIS A 110 -14.08 -5.95 -7.19
N THR A 111 -13.71 -5.06 -6.28
CA THR A 111 -12.51 -4.21 -6.39
C THR A 111 -11.41 -4.85 -5.56
N LEU A 112 -10.30 -5.17 -6.22
CA LEU A 112 -9.19 -5.94 -5.65
C LEU A 112 -8.06 -5.00 -5.28
N TRP A 113 -7.53 -5.15 -4.07
CA TRP A 113 -6.47 -4.30 -3.54
C TRP A 113 -5.28 -5.12 -3.05
N PHE A 114 -4.14 -4.52 -3.18
CA PHE A 114 -2.93 -4.85 -2.44
C PHE A 114 -2.24 -3.56 -2.02
N THR A 115 -1.69 -3.53 -0.82
CA THR A 115 -0.77 -2.48 -0.37
C THR A 115 0.34 -3.09 0.45
N GLY A 116 1.52 -2.47 0.41
CA GLY A 116 2.66 -2.97 1.16
C GLY A 116 3.92 -2.18 0.89
N PHE A 117 5.01 -2.63 1.46
CA PHE A 117 6.34 -2.04 1.30
C PHE A 117 7.42 -3.11 1.38
N ALA A 118 8.59 -2.79 0.89
CA ALA A 118 9.75 -3.68 0.91
C ALA A 118 11.08 -2.91 0.74
N PRO A 119 12.20 -3.47 1.26
CA PRO A 119 12.25 -4.53 2.28
C PRO A 119 11.55 -4.13 3.57
N ALA A 120 11.14 -5.08 4.41
CA ALA A 120 10.41 -4.75 5.64
C ALA A 120 11.30 -4.13 6.72
N ASP A 121 12.59 -4.46 6.73
CA ASP A 121 13.61 -4.02 7.69
C ASP A 121 14.31 -2.71 7.29
N ASP A 122 14.36 -2.39 5.98
CA ASP A 122 14.94 -1.15 5.44
C ASP A 122 14.10 -0.71 4.23
N PRO A 123 12.92 -0.12 4.46
CA PRO A 123 11.93 0.14 3.41
C PRO A 123 12.43 1.09 2.33
N ALA A 124 12.49 0.62 1.09
CA ALA A 124 12.89 1.39 -0.08
C ALA A 124 11.68 1.83 -0.94
N VAL A 125 10.57 1.10 -0.85
CA VAL A 125 9.37 1.36 -1.67
C VAL A 125 8.10 0.96 -0.94
N ALA A 126 7.10 1.83 -0.98
CA ALA A 126 5.73 1.50 -0.62
C ALA A 126 4.83 1.54 -1.87
N VAL A 127 3.90 0.61 -1.98
CA VAL A 127 3.05 0.45 -3.16
C VAL A 127 1.61 0.20 -2.76
N ALA A 128 0.68 0.73 -3.55
CA ALA A 128 -0.72 0.33 -3.53
C ALA A 128 -1.19 0.02 -4.95
N VAL A 129 -1.88 -1.09 -5.10
CA VAL A 129 -2.45 -1.55 -6.37
C VAL A 129 -3.95 -1.72 -6.19
N VAL A 130 -4.72 -1.15 -7.10
CA VAL A 130 -6.16 -1.37 -7.21
C VAL A 130 -6.47 -1.94 -8.58
N VAL A 131 -7.30 -2.96 -8.62
CA VAL A 131 -7.80 -3.57 -9.86
C VAL A 131 -9.32 -3.64 -9.78
N GLU A 132 -9.97 -2.87 -10.64
CA GLU A 132 -11.42 -2.83 -10.72
C GLU A 132 -11.99 -4.03 -11.50
N ASN A 133 -13.28 -4.23 -11.36
CA ASN A 133 -14.04 -5.26 -12.08
C ASN A 133 -13.46 -6.69 -11.91
N GLY A 134 -12.91 -6.99 -10.74
CA GLY A 134 -12.37 -8.31 -10.42
C GLY A 134 -11.20 -8.72 -11.33
N GLY A 135 -10.54 -7.77 -12.03
CA GLY A 135 -9.48 -8.08 -12.98
C GLY A 135 -9.93 -9.02 -14.11
N GLY A 136 -11.18 -8.93 -14.52
CA GLY A 136 -11.79 -9.82 -15.51
C GLY A 136 -12.34 -11.16 -14.94
N GLN A 137 -12.17 -11.41 -13.63
CA GLN A 137 -12.67 -12.63 -12.95
C GLN A 137 -13.99 -12.42 -12.18
N GLY A 138 -14.57 -11.21 -12.28
CA GLY A 138 -15.83 -10.90 -11.62
C GLY A 138 -15.74 -10.97 -10.10
N GLN A 139 -16.58 -11.77 -9.47
CA GLN A 139 -16.58 -12.00 -8.02
C GLN A 139 -15.61 -13.11 -7.57
N SER A 140 -14.95 -13.80 -8.49
CA SER A 140 -13.95 -14.83 -8.18
C SER A 140 -12.54 -14.28 -8.03
N GLY A 141 -12.28 -13.04 -8.45
CA GLY A 141 -10.99 -12.40 -8.31
C GLY A 141 -10.65 -12.08 -6.86
N SER A 142 -9.38 -12.16 -6.49
CA SER A 142 -8.87 -11.80 -5.17
C SER A 142 -7.68 -10.85 -5.26
N GLY A 143 -7.46 -10.07 -4.18
CA GLY A 143 -6.28 -9.21 -4.09
C GLY A 143 -4.98 -9.99 -4.17
N ASP A 144 -4.94 -11.21 -3.63
CA ASP A 144 -3.75 -12.07 -3.64
C ASP A 144 -3.38 -12.56 -5.05
N THR A 145 -4.38 -13.01 -5.82
CA THR A 145 -4.12 -13.63 -7.12
C THR A 145 -3.93 -12.63 -8.25
N ILE A 146 -4.38 -11.38 -8.08
CA ILE A 146 -4.38 -10.38 -9.16
C ILE A 146 -3.58 -9.12 -8.76
N ALA A 147 -3.91 -8.46 -7.64
CA ALA A 147 -3.26 -7.21 -7.26
C ALA A 147 -1.86 -7.42 -6.67
N ALA A 148 -1.67 -8.44 -5.84
CA ALA A 148 -0.38 -8.73 -5.22
C ALA A 148 0.74 -9.06 -6.22
N PRO A 149 0.53 -9.89 -7.28
CA PRO A 149 1.55 -10.11 -8.30
C PRO A 149 1.94 -8.86 -9.10
N ILE A 150 1.03 -7.91 -9.25
CA ILE A 150 1.35 -6.61 -9.88
C ILE A 150 2.27 -5.82 -8.97
N ALA A 151 1.93 -5.72 -7.69
CA ALA A 151 2.75 -5.05 -6.69
C ALA A 151 4.15 -5.68 -6.58
N LYS A 152 4.24 -7.02 -6.58
CA LYS A 152 5.50 -7.76 -6.62
C LYS A 152 6.42 -7.26 -7.74
N LYS A 153 5.90 -7.19 -8.98
CA LYS A 153 6.70 -6.73 -10.14
C LYS A 153 7.18 -5.29 -10.00
N VAL A 154 6.36 -4.41 -9.41
CA VAL A 154 6.76 -3.03 -9.15
C VAL A 154 7.88 -2.97 -8.11
N ILE A 155 7.74 -3.72 -7.01
CA ILE A 155 8.74 -3.81 -5.95
C ILE A 155 10.06 -4.37 -6.52
N GLU A 156 10.02 -5.49 -7.26
CA GLU A 156 11.19 -6.09 -7.90
C GLU A 156 11.90 -5.09 -8.82
N ALA A 157 11.15 -4.34 -9.63
CA ALA A 157 11.72 -3.34 -10.53
C ALA A 157 12.42 -2.18 -9.77
N VAL A 158 11.84 -1.71 -8.66
CA VAL A 158 12.46 -0.67 -7.83
C VAL A 158 13.70 -1.17 -7.12
N LEU A 159 13.70 -2.43 -6.67
CA LEU A 159 14.84 -3.07 -6.01
C LEU A 159 15.93 -3.55 -6.98
N GLY A 160 15.74 -3.37 -8.30
CA GLY A 160 16.71 -3.79 -9.33
C GLY A 160 16.81 -5.30 -9.51
N ARG A 161 15.72 -6.01 -9.33
CA ARG A 161 15.62 -7.50 -9.39
C ARG A 161 14.77 -7.97 -10.55
#